data_7e896e97469cc83fd1a1cad7631c4ef9
#
_entry.id   7e896e97469cc83fd1a1cad7631c4ef9
#
_cell.length_a   1.000
_cell.length_b   1.000
_cell.length_c   1.000
_cell.angle_alpha   90.00
_cell.angle_beta   90.00
_cell.angle_gamma   90.00
#
_symmetry.space_group_name_H-M   'P 1'
#
loop_
_entity.id
_entity.type
_entity.pdbx_description
1 polymer ?
#
loop_
_entity_poly.entity_id
_entity_poly.type
_entity_poly.pdbx_seq_one_letter_code
_entity_poly.pdbx_strand_id
1 'polypeptide(L)'
;MDRVQGDYMGMLATVINGMALQGALEDQGMLTRLQTALKIEAIAEPYIKRRAVRHLEKGRIVIFGAGTGNPYFTTDTAAVLRGVEIDADVILKGTRVDGVYNADPEKHA
;
A
#
# COMPACT_ATOMS: atom_id res chain seq x y z
N MET A 1 2.30 16.04 -18.96
CA MET A 1 1.39 15.50 -17.91
C MET A 1 1.64 16.29 -16.63
N ASP A 2 0.59 16.79 -16.01
CA ASP A 2 0.78 17.48 -14.74
C ASP A 2 1.03 16.47 -13.62
N ARG A 3 1.55 16.95 -12.49
CA ARG A 3 1.94 16.11 -11.37
C ARG A 3 0.75 15.40 -10.72
N VAL A 4 -0.37 16.09 -10.62
CA VAL A 4 -1.57 15.50 -10.00
C VAL A 4 -2.06 14.30 -10.78
N GLN A 5 -2.12 14.42 -12.11
CA GLN A 5 -2.51 13.31 -12.97
C GLN A 5 -1.53 12.15 -12.86
N GLY A 6 -0.23 12.45 -12.86
CA GLY A 6 0.81 11.43 -12.69
C GLY A 6 0.71 10.73 -11.35
N ASP A 7 0.43 11.49 -10.28
CA ASP A 7 0.29 10.92 -8.94
C ASP A 7 -0.92 9.99 -8.86
N TYR A 8 -2.05 10.36 -9.46
CA TYR A 8 -3.21 9.45 -9.52
C TYR A 8 -2.92 8.19 -10.33
N MET A 9 -2.21 8.32 -11.43
CA MET A 9 -1.80 7.14 -12.21
C MET A 9 -0.92 6.21 -11.38
N GLY A 10 -0.01 6.77 -10.59
CA GLY A 10 0.82 6.00 -9.67
C GLY A 10 0.00 5.30 -8.61
N MET A 11 -1.01 5.97 -8.04
CA MET A 11 -1.92 5.37 -7.07
C MET A 11 -2.66 4.17 -7.68
N LEU A 12 -3.19 4.34 -8.89
CA LEU A 12 -3.87 3.25 -9.58
C LEU A 12 -2.94 2.09 -9.88
N ALA A 13 -1.68 2.36 -10.21
CA ALA A 13 -0.68 1.33 -10.41
C ALA A 13 -0.48 0.49 -9.14
N THR A 14 -0.48 1.11 -7.96
CA THR A 14 -0.38 0.37 -6.71
C THR A 14 -1.59 -0.51 -6.46
N VAL A 15 -2.77 -0.10 -6.91
CA VAL A 15 -3.97 -0.92 -6.81
C VAL A 15 -3.84 -2.16 -7.69
N ILE A 16 -3.35 -1.99 -8.91
CA ILE A 16 -3.08 -3.12 -9.81
C ILE A 16 -2.11 -4.11 -9.15
N ASN A 17 -1.02 -3.59 -8.58
CA ASN A 17 -0.03 -4.42 -7.89
C ASN A 17 -0.65 -5.11 -6.66
N GLY A 18 -1.51 -4.39 -5.93
CA GLY A 18 -2.23 -4.94 -4.78
C GLY A 18 -3.12 -6.10 -5.17
N MET A 19 -3.83 -5.99 -6.29
CA MET A 19 -4.67 -7.07 -6.81
C MET A 19 -3.83 -8.30 -7.19
N ALA A 20 -2.68 -8.08 -7.82
CA ALA A 20 -1.77 -9.17 -8.17
C ALA A 20 -1.23 -9.87 -6.93
N LEU A 21 -0.83 -9.11 -5.92
CA LEU A 21 -0.37 -9.66 -4.65
C LEU A 21 -1.48 -10.44 -3.96
N GLN A 22 -2.69 -9.90 -3.95
CA GLN A 22 -3.86 -10.59 -3.39
C GLN A 22 -4.07 -11.95 -4.04
N GLY A 23 -4.05 -12.00 -5.37
CA GLY A 23 -4.19 -13.25 -6.10
C GLY A 23 -3.10 -14.25 -5.75
N ALA A 24 -1.85 -13.80 -5.69
CA ALA A 24 -0.72 -14.66 -5.36
C ALA A 24 -0.82 -15.22 -3.93
N LEU A 25 -1.20 -14.39 -2.96
CA LEU A 25 -1.36 -14.82 -1.57
C LEU A 25 -2.53 -15.79 -1.40
N GLU A 26 -3.64 -15.54 -2.09
CA GLU A 26 -4.80 -16.42 -2.03
C GLU A 26 -4.49 -17.77 -2.66
N ASP A 27 -3.68 -17.81 -3.71
CA ASP A 27 -3.22 -19.08 -4.29
C ASP A 27 -2.38 -19.90 -3.29
N GLN A 28 -1.76 -19.23 -2.32
CA GLN A 28 -1.04 -19.89 -1.23
C GLN A 28 -1.94 -20.26 -0.04
N GLY A 29 -3.23 -20.07 -0.16
CA GLY A 29 -4.18 -20.39 0.90
C GLY A 29 -4.34 -19.32 1.97
N MET A 30 -3.82 -18.12 1.74
CA MET A 30 -3.94 -17.02 2.69
C MET A 30 -5.21 -16.23 2.44
N LEU A 31 -5.87 -15.80 3.52
CA LEU A 31 -7.04 -14.92 3.42
C LEU A 31 -6.59 -13.48 3.37
N THR A 32 -7.06 -12.74 2.38
CA THR A 32 -6.64 -11.36 2.16
C THR A 32 -7.82 -10.42 1.99
N ARG A 33 -7.56 -9.14 2.23
CA ARG A 33 -8.50 -8.06 1.92
C ARG A 33 -7.71 -6.91 1.32
N LEU A 34 -8.22 -6.37 0.22
CA LEU A 34 -7.63 -5.20 -0.43
C LEU A 34 -8.47 -3.98 -0.09
N GLN A 35 -7.83 -3.00 0.53
CA GLN A 35 -8.45 -1.71 0.84
C GLN A 35 -7.71 -0.61 0.10
N THR A 36 -8.45 0.36 -0.42
CA THR A 36 -7.86 1.46 -1.19
C THR A 36 -8.26 2.80 -0.61
N ALA A 37 -7.31 3.74 -0.65
CA ALA A 37 -7.58 5.13 -0.26
C ALA A 37 -8.41 5.86 -1.31
N LEU A 38 -8.39 5.39 -2.56
CA LEU A 38 -9.31 5.85 -3.60
C LEU A 38 -10.52 4.94 -3.62
N LYS A 39 -11.70 5.54 -3.82
CA LYS A 39 -12.95 4.78 -3.82
C LYS A 39 -13.14 4.05 -5.14
N ILE A 40 -12.87 2.76 -5.17
CA ILE A 40 -13.00 1.90 -6.35
C ILE A 40 -13.75 0.63 -5.92
N GLU A 41 -15.01 0.80 -5.54
CA GLU A 41 -15.80 -0.26 -4.89
C GLU A 41 -15.97 -1.53 -5.71
N ALA A 42 -15.84 -1.43 -7.04
CA ALA A 42 -15.97 -2.60 -7.90
C ALA A 42 -14.87 -3.64 -7.68
N ILE A 43 -13.71 -3.24 -7.17
CA ILE A 43 -12.54 -4.11 -7.06
C ILE A 43 -11.91 -4.16 -5.67
N ALA A 44 -12.24 -3.20 -4.80
CA ALA A 44 -11.60 -3.11 -3.50
C ALA A 44 -12.52 -2.43 -2.48
N GLU A 45 -12.30 -2.73 -1.23
CA GLU A 45 -12.98 -2.10 -0.11
C GLU A 45 -12.37 -0.71 0.13
N PRO A 46 -13.17 0.34 0.36
CA PRO A 46 -12.60 1.62 0.78
C PRO A 46 -11.84 1.46 2.09
N TYR A 47 -10.72 2.17 2.23
CA TYR A 47 -9.98 2.10 3.49
C TYR A 47 -10.81 2.72 4.62
N ILE A 48 -11.06 1.91 5.63
CA ILE A 48 -11.68 2.33 6.88
C ILE A 48 -10.90 1.65 7.98
N LYS A 49 -10.27 2.44 8.85
CA LYS A 49 -9.40 1.93 9.92
C LYS A 49 -10.05 0.79 10.70
N ARG A 50 -11.29 0.98 11.13
CA ARG A 50 -11.99 -0.02 11.95
C ARG A 50 -12.13 -1.36 11.21
N ARG A 51 -12.40 -1.31 9.91
CA ARG A 51 -12.50 -2.54 9.10
C ARG A 51 -11.14 -3.20 8.92
N ALA A 52 -10.10 -2.41 8.72
CA ALA A 52 -8.74 -2.95 8.59
C ALA A 52 -8.33 -3.68 9.87
N VAL A 53 -8.53 -3.07 11.02
CA VAL A 53 -8.23 -3.68 12.32
C VAL A 53 -9.03 -4.98 12.50
N ARG A 54 -10.31 -4.97 12.13
CA ARG A 54 -11.15 -6.15 12.24
C ARG A 54 -10.64 -7.29 11.38
N HIS A 55 -10.22 -6.99 10.14
CA HIS A 55 -9.63 -8.02 9.27
C HIS A 55 -8.38 -8.61 9.88
N LEU A 56 -7.51 -7.77 10.45
CA LEU A 56 -6.28 -8.23 11.10
C LEU A 56 -6.58 -9.10 12.33
N GLU A 57 -7.57 -8.72 13.12
CA GLU A 57 -7.99 -9.51 14.28
C GLU A 57 -8.49 -10.90 13.88
N LYS A 58 -9.05 -11.02 12.67
CA LYS A 58 -9.52 -12.29 12.13
C LYS A 58 -8.42 -13.09 11.42
N GLY A 59 -7.17 -12.65 11.50
CA GLY A 59 -6.05 -13.34 10.90
C GLY A 59 -5.93 -13.16 9.40
N ARG A 60 -6.55 -12.14 8.83
CA ARG A 60 -6.45 -11.83 7.41
C ARG A 60 -5.26 -10.91 7.15
N ILE A 61 -4.69 -11.02 5.96
CA ILE A 61 -3.68 -10.08 5.47
C ILE A 61 -4.43 -8.93 4.82
N VAL A 62 -4.12 -7.69 5.20
CA VAL A 62 -4.73 -6.51 4.59
C VAL A 62 -3.69 -5.85 3.68
N ILE A 63 -4.08 -5.60 2.43
CA ILE A 63 -3.24 -4.92 1.45
C ILE A 63 -3.82 -3.52 1.26
N PHE A 64 -3.00 -2.49 1.43
CA PHE A 64 -3.42 -1.11 1.25
C PHE A 64 -2.94 -0.58 -0.09
N GLY A 65 -3.86 -0.17 -0.95
CA GLY A 65 -3.55 0.40 -2.25
C GLY A 65 -3.85 1.88 -2.31
N ALA A 66 -3.30 2.55 -3.31
CA ALA A 66 -3.50 3.98 -3.59
C ALA A 66 -2.88 4.92 -2.55
N GLY A 67 -1.94 4.45 -1.74
CA GLY A 67 -1.21 5.31 -0.81
C GLY A 67 -2.14 6.04 0.16
N THR A 68 -1.97 7.37 0.25
CA THR A 68 -2.86 8.23 1.06
C THR A 68 -4.14 8.63 0.31
N GLY A 69 -4.20 8.38 -0.99
CA GLY A 69 -5.29 8.86 -1.84
C GLY A 69 -5.14 10.32 -2.25
N ASN A 70 -4.06 10.97 -1.84
CA ASN A 70 -3.80 12.38 -2.12
C ASN A 70 -2.54 12.55 -2.95
N PRO A 71 -2.58 13.37 -4.01
CA PRO A 71 -1.36 13.72 -4.76
C PRO A 71 -0.29 14.32 -3.85
N TYR A 72 0.95 14.31 -4.30
CA TYR A 72 2.12 14.87 -3.62
C TYR A 72 2.59 14.10 -2.37
N PHE A 73 1.91 13.03 -1.96
CA PHE A 73 2.35 12.19 -0.85
C PHE A 73 2.98 10.91 -1.37
N THR A 74 4.02 10.44 -0.68
CA THR A 74 4.75 9.23 -1.07
C THR A 74 4.10 7.97 -0.49
N THR A 75 4.45 6.82 -1.05
CA THR A 75 4.03 5.52 -0.48
C THR A 75 4.67 5.28 0.88
N ASP A 76 5.86 5.84 1.13
CA ASP A 76 6.50 5.75 2.44
C ASP A 76 5.67 6.46 3.51
N THR A 77 5.17 7.66 3.17
CA THR A 77 4.26 8.40 4.07
C THR A 77 3.00 7.59 4.34
N ALA A 78 2.43 6.98 3.31
CA ALA A 78 1.24 6.15 3.45
C ALA A 78 1.50 4.94 4.35
N ALA A 79 2.63 4.28 4.18
CA ALA A 79 2.99 3.11 4.98
C ALA A 79 3.09 3.45 6.47
N VAL A 80 3.75 4.57 6.80
CA VAL A 80 3.87 5.02 8.18
C VAL A 80 2.51 5.40 8.75
N LEU A 81 1.70 6.14 7.97
CA LEU A 81 0.38 6.56 8.40
C LEU A 81 -0.52 5.36 8.70
N ARG A 82 -0.57 4.39 7.80
CA ARG A 82 -1.38 3.18 8.00
C ARG A 82 -0.86 2.37 9.19
N GLY A 83 0.46 2.23 9.32
CA GLY A 83 1.08 1.52 10.44
C GLY A 83 0.68 2.11 11.79
N VAL A 84 0.69 3.44 11.89
CA VAL A 84 0.26 4.13 13.12
C VAL A 84 -1.24 3.94 13.36
N GLU A 85 -2.04 4.10 12.31
CA GLU A 85 -3.50 4.02 12.44
C GLU A 85 -3.98 2.64 12.88
N ILE A 86 -3.35 1.57 12.42
CA ILE A 86 -3.73 0.20 12.79
C ILE A 86 -2.97 -0.31 14.01
N ASP A 87 -2.15 0.53 14.62
CA ASP A 87 -1.35 0.19 15.80
C ASP A 87 -0.42 -1.00 15.53
N ALA A 88 0.31 -0.93 14.43
CA ALA A 88 1.25 -1.98 14.06
C ALA A 88 2.41 -2.05 15.04
N ASP A 89 2.86 -3.26 15.35
CA ASP A 89 4.00 -3.47 16.24
C ASP A 89 5.32 -3.06 15.59
N VAL A 90 5.43 -3.19 14.28
CA VAL A 90 6.65 -2.89 13.55
C VAL A 90 6.32 -2.47 12.11
N ILE A 91 7.14 -1.60 11.54
CA ILE A 91 7.04 -1.20 10.14
C ILE A 91 8.33 -1.61 9.45
N LEU A 92 8.20 -2.43 8.41
CA LEU A 92 9.32 -2.88 7.60
C LEU A 92 9.20 -2.30 6.20
N LYS A 93 10.32 -1.91 5.61
CA LYS A 93 10.34 -1.39 4.24
C LYS A 93 11.18 -2.31 3.36
N GLY A 94 10.54 -2.92 2.37
CA GLY A 94 11.22 -3.66 1.32
C GLY A 94 11.69 -2.67 0.25
N THR A 95 12.97 -2.67 -0.06
CA THR A 95 13.56 -1.71 -0.99
C THR A 95 14.66 -2.37 -1.81
N ARG A 96 14.97 -1.74 -2.96
CA ARG A 96 16.08 -2.18 -3.81
C ARG A 96 17.44 -1.76 -3.28
N VAL A 97 17.47 -0.88 -2.28
CA VAL A 97 18.71 -0.36 -1.70
C VAL A 97 18.79 -0.70 -0.22
N ASP A 98 20.00 -0.81 0.30
CA ASP A 98 20.25 -1.18 1.69
C ASP A 98 20.30 0.04 2.60
N GLY A 99 19.16 0.67 2.78
CA GLY A 99 19.05 1.80 3.69
C GLY A 99 18.83 3.13 2.97
N VAL A 100 19.19 4.23 3.63
CA VAL A 100 18.99 5.58 3.13
C VAL A 100 20.29 6.13 2.59
N TYR A 101 20.28 6.61 1.34
CA TYR A 101 21.44 7.16 0.67
C TYR A 101 21.17 8.59 0.25
N ASN A 102 22.25 9.39 0.06
CA ASN A 102 22.13 10.74 -0.48
C ASN A 102 21.76 10.72 -1.97
N ALA A 103 22.07 9.61 -2.64
CA ALA A 103 21.74 9.41 -4.04
C ALA A 103 21.50 7.91 -4.26
N ASP A 104 20.87 7.57 -5.39
CA ASP A 104 20.60 6.18 -5.74
C ASP A 104 21.93 5.45 -6.02
N PRO A 105 22.31 4.44 -5.23
CA PRO A 105 23.56 3.72 -5.43
C PRO A 105 23.63 2.97 -6.76
N GLU A 106 22.49 2.61 -7.35
CA GLU A 106 22.46 1.96 -8.67
C GLU A 106 22.92 2.90 -9.79
N LYS A 107 22.79 4.21 -9.58
CA LYS A 107 23.20 5.22 -10.56
C LYS A 107 24.64 5.68 -10.37
N HIS A 108 25.24 5.33 -9.25
CA HIS A 108 26.60 5.74 -8.88
C HIS A 108 27.57 4.59 -8.76
N ALA A 109 27.15 3.43 -9.17
CA ALA A 109 27.95 2.21 -9.11
C ALA A 109 29.19 2.27 -10.00
#